data_e918cc7e52799d18fe91160c9e8a3726
#
_entry.id   e918cc7e52799d18fe91160c9e8a3726
#
_cell.length_a   1.000
_cell.length_b   1.000
_cell.length_c   1.000
_cell.angle_alpha   90.00
_cell.angle_beta   90.00
_cell.angle_gamma   90.00
#
_symmetry.space_group_name_H-M   'P 1'
#
loop_
_entity.id
_entity.type
_entity.pdbx_description
1 polymer ?
#
loop_
_entity_poly.entity_id
_entity_poly.type
_entity_poly.pdbx_seq_one_letter_code
_entity_poly.pdbx_strand_id
1 'polypeptide(L)'
;MKRNEAIVRWLFLAIIILSFSAASFSQIAVGISVRVGPPPLPVYAQPICPGPGFFWTPGYWGWNDDAGYYWVPGTWVVAPVGMLWTPGYWGWGGGFYAWHAGYWGPHIGFYGGINYGFGYTGVGFVGGEWRGGAFYYNRYVTNVSVTNVTNVYNRTVVVNNTTTTSYNGGTGGVTARPTPQEEAAAHEQHQAPLAAQTEHEHAASQNRQNFASENHGRPAIAATARAGDFSGHSAVPARSAGGEYHAPAMSPKEARVNSTPANKGNSEGGFRPFTKPNSTNSAPNNSQNRGSAGNQNRGSSANPSYQEHGNSGKNPTYEPQNKASRPSSNPPRENTSRPAQQHKSSPPPPQHKQSAPKQEHHKGR
;
A
#
# COMPACT_ATOMS: atom_id res chain seq x y z
N MET A 1 44.43 33.42 30.59
CA MET A 1 43.38 32.64 31.24
C MET A 1 42.00 32.84 30.57
N LYS A 2 41.49 34.02 30.31
CA LYS A 2 40.13 34.25 29.71
C LYS A 2 39.86 33.60 28.34
N ARG A 3 40.91 33.39 27.52
CA ARG A 3 40.78 32.81 26.18
C ARG A 3 40.49 31.28 26.18
N ASN A 4 41.02 30.58 27.19
CA ASN A 4 40.81 29.13 27.31
C ASN A 4 39.43 28.80 27.89
N GLU A 5 38.83 29.67 28.72
CA GLU A 5 37.48 29.51 29.25
C GLU A 5 36.40 29.69 28.14
N ALA A 6 36.66 30.59 27.20
CA ALA A 6 35.76 30.74 26.05
C ALA A 6 35.74 29.50 25.16
N ILE A 7 36.93 28.91 24.88
CA ILE A 7 37.03 27.68 24.08
C ILE A 7 36.34 26.51 24.77
N VAL A 8 36.50 26.36 26.09
CA VAL A 8 35.83 25.31 26.86
C VAL A 8 34.33 25.49 26.87
N ARG A 9 33.79 26.71 26.96
CA ARG A 9 32.36 27.00 26.90
C ARG A 9 31.79 26.66 25.51
N TRP A 10 32.48 26.99 24.43
CA TRP A 10 32.07 26.63 23.08
C TRP A 10 32.12 25.12 22.81
N LEU A 11 33.08 24.41 23.36
CA LEU A 11 33.14 22.95 23.30
C LEU A 11 32.00 22.29 24.08
N PHE A 12 31.64 22.79 25.26
CA PHE A 12 30.49 22.30 26.02
C PHE A 12 29.15 22.57 25.28
N LEU A 13 28.98 23.75 24.66
CA LEU A 13 27.81 24.04 23.83
C LEU A 13 27.73 23.14 22.60
N ALA A 14 28.85 22.86 21.95
CA ALA A 14 28.90 21.94 20.80
C ALA A 14 28.55 20.49 21.23
N ILE A 15 29.00 20.04 22.39
CA ILE A 15 28.68 18.69 22.92
C ILE A 15 27.18 18.60 23.30
N ILE A 16 26.60 19.65 23.85
CA ILE A 16 25.16 19.70 24.18
C ILE A 16 24.30 19.67 22.88
N ILE A 17 24.73 20.34 21.82
CA ILE A 17 24.03 20.34 20.55
C ILE A 17 24.16 18.96 19.84
N LEU A 18 25.27 18.27 19.98
CA LEU A 18 25.46 16.90 19.46
C LEU A 18 24.69 15.82 20.25
N SER A 19 24.29 16.08 21.50
CA SER A 19 23.52 15.13 22.29
C SER A 19 22.00 15.17 22.03
N PHE A 20 21.49 16.08 21.22
CA PHE A 20 20.16 15.97 20.61
C PHE A 20 20.20 14.98 19.44
N SER A 21 20.73 13.80 19.68
CA SER A 21 20.42 12.64 18.85
C SER A 21 18.93 12.43 18.96
N ALA A 22 18.22 12.71 17.89
CA ALA A 22 16.80 12.44 17.78
C ALA A 22 16.59 11.00 18.26
N ALA A 23 15.98 10.84 19.43
CA ALA A 23 15.48 9.57 19.88
C ALA A 23 14.47 9.13 18.80
N SER A 24 14.93 8.29 17.89
CA SER A 24 14.05 7.56 16.99
C SER A 24 13.18 6.70 17.90
N PHE A 25 12.00 7.22 18.25
CA PHE A 25 10.97 6.41 18.86
C PHE A 25 10.63 5.34 17.84
N SER A 26 11.27 4.18 17.99
CA SER A 26 10.79 2.95 17.39
C SER A 26 9.41 2.73 18.00
N GLN A 27 8.37 3.24 17.36
CA GLN A 27 7.01 2.83 17.66
C GLN A 27 6.97 1.33 17.42
N ILE A 28 6.91 0.58 18.54
CA ILE A 28 6.48 -0.80 18.51
C ILE A 28 5.05 -0.69 17.99
N ALA A 29 4.84 -1.01 16.70
CA ALA A 29 3.51 -1.20 16.19
C ALA A 29 2.90 -2.35 17.00
N VAL A 30 2.10 -2.02 18.00
CA VAL A 30 1.31 -3.01 18.73
C VAL A 30 0.37 -3.59 17.68
N GLY A 31 0.67 -4.81 17.24
CA GLY A 31 -0.09 -5.49 16.20
C GLY A 31 -1.56 -5.56 16.62
N ILE A 32 -2.44 -4.95 15.83
CA ILE A 32 -3.88 -5.07 16.04
C ILE A 32 -4.29 -6.45 15.57
N SER A 33 -4.97 -7.21 16.43
CA SER A 33 -5.51 -8.53 16.12
C SER A 33 -6.96 -8.62 16.59
N VAL A 34 -7.85 -9.07 15.73
CA VAL A 34 -9.30 -9.12 15.99
C VAL A 34 -9.93 -10.41 15.48
N ARG A 35 -11.02 -10.83 16.11
CA ARG A 35 -11.76 -12.07 15.73
C ARG A 35 -12.78 -11.86 14.63
N VAL A 36 -13.07 -10.62 14.27
CA VAL A 36 -14.05 -10.27 13.22
C VAL A 36 -13.33 -9.80 11.98
N GLY A 37 -13.79 -10.23 10.79
CA GLY A 37 -13.20 -9.84 9.52
C GLY A 37 -13.52 -8.39 9.14
N PRO A 38 -12.63 -7.70 8.42
CA PRO A 38 -12.91 -6.38 7.91
C PRO A 38 -14.01 -6.44 6.83
N PRO A 39 -14.84 -5.38 6.70
CA PRO A 39 -15.81 -5.30 5.62
C PRO A 39 -15.14 -5.32 4.24
N PRO A 40 -15.87 -5.66 3.17
CA PRO A 40 -15.36 -5.53 1.80
C PRO A 40 -14.91 -4.10 1.50
N LEU A 41 -13.93 -3.95 0.58
CA LEU A 41 -13.46 -2.63 0.16
C LEU A 41 -14.57 -1.87 -0.57
N PRO A 42 -14.88 -0.61 -0.23
CA PRO A 42 -15.86 0.18 -0.95
C PRO A 42 -15.38 0.50 -2.36
N VAL A 43 -16.33 0.65 -3.30
CA VAL A 43 -16.05 1.05 -4.67
C VAL A 43 -16.11 2.58 -4.77
N TYR A 44 -15.03 3.23 -5.20
CA TYR A 44 -14.96 4.68 -5.33
C TYR A 44 -14.11 5.10 -6.53
N ALA A 45 -14.10 6.39 -6.85
CA ALA A 45 -13.20 6.95 -7.85
C ALA A 45 -11.96 7.54 -7.17
N GLN A 46 -10.81 7.41 -7.81
CA GLN A 46 -9.61 8.11 -7.36
C GLN A 46 -9.77 9.61 -7.66
N PRO A 47 -9.55 10.52 -6.70
CA PRO A 47 -9.45 11.95 -6.97
C PRO A 47 -8.31 12.25 -7.94
N ILE A 48 -8.41 13.37 -8.66
CA ILE A 48 -7.32 13.83 -9.55
C ILE A 48 -6.06 14.08 -8.71
N CYS A 49 -4.92 13.62 -9.22
CA CYS A 49 -3.61 13.87 -8.62
C CYS A 49 -3.35 15.38 -8.47
N PRO A 50 -3.01 15.89 -7.27
CA PRO A 50 -2.82 17.33 -7.04
C PRO A 50 -1.62 17.94 -7.77
N GLY A 51 -0.62 17.12 -8.16
CA GLY A 51 0.57 17.59 -8.82
C GLY A 51 1.71 16.58 -8.87
N PRO A 52 2.88 16.96 -9.40
CA PRO A 52 4.05 16.10 -9.43
C PRO A 52 4.52 15.71 -8.03
N GLY A 53 5.09 14.50 -7.88
CA GLY A 53 5.62 14.00 -6.60
C GLY A 53 4.57 13.48 -5.62
N PHE A 54 3.29 13.59 -5.93
CA PHE A 54 2.26 12.93 -5.13
C PHE A 54 2.16 11.45 -5.48
N PHE A 55 2.00 10.63 -4.46
CA PHE A 55 1.82 9.20 -4.56
C PHE A 55 0.47 8.79 -3.98
N TRP A 56 -0.23 7.87 -4.64
CA TRP A 56 -1.52 7.38 -4.17
C TRP A 56 -1.35 6.35 -3.07
N THR A 57 -1.96 6.59 -1.91
CA THR A 57 -2.13 5.62 -0.83
C THR A 57 -3.59 5.18 -0.81
N PRO A 58 -3.90 3.90 -1.08
CA PRO A 58 -5.28 3.44 -1.13
C PRO A 58 -5.93 3.44 0.24
N GLY A 59 -7.27 3.57 0.26
CA GLY A 59 -8.02 3.46 1.50
C GLY A 59 -8.07 2.03 2.04
N TYR A 60 -8.29 1.91 3.34
CA TYR A 60 -8.34 0.64 4.05
C TYR A 60 -9.24 0.72 5.29
N TRP A 61 -9.62 -0.42 5.84
CA TRP A 61 -10.32 -0.49 7.10
C TRP A 61 -9.32 -0.51 8.26
N GLY A 62 -9.34 0.54 9.10
CA GLY A 62 -8.66 0.59 10.40
C GLY A 62 -9.53 -0.02 11.49
N TRP A 63 -8.98 -0.20 12.69
CA TRP A 63 -9.70 -0.74 13.85
C TRP A 63 -9.65 0.21 15.03
N ASN A 64 -10.80 0.37 15.68
CA ASN A 64 -10.97 1.09 16.94
C ASN A 64 -11.59 0.14 17.97
N ASP A 65 -10.98 0.05 19.17
CA ASP A 65 -11.40 -0.92 20.20
C ASP A 65 -12.79 -0.63 20.80
N ASP A 66 -13.30 0.60 20.65
CA ASP A 66 -14.63 0.97 21.15
C ASP A 66 -15.74 0.86 20.10
N ALA A 67 -15.40 1.11 18.81
CA ALA A 67 -16.39 1.26 17.75
C ALA A 67 -16.21 0.31 16.55
N GLY A 68 -15.14 -0.49 16.52
CA GLY A 68 -14.89 -1.47 15.47
C GLY A 68 -14.18 -0.90 14.24
N TYR A 69 -14.45 -1.49 13.09
CA TYR A 69 -13.83 -1.05 11.84
C TYR A 69 -14.26 0.35 11.43
N TYR A 70 -13.29 1.19 11.02
CA TYR A 70 -13.53 2.48 10.40
C TYR A 70 -12.75 2.60 9.09
N TRP A 71 -13.32 3.33 8.13
CA TRP A 71 -12.70 3.55 6.85
C TRP A 71 -11.67 4.68 6.93
N VAL A 72 -10.45 4.40 6.53
CA VAL A 72 -9.41 5.41 6.27
C VAL A 72 -9.45 5.71 4.78
N PRO A 73 -9.87 6.93 4.36
CA PRO A 73 -10.00 7.25 2.95
C PRO A 73 -8.69 7.15 2.19
N GLY A 74 -8.74 6.67 0.94
CA GLY A 74 -7.57 6.75 0.07
C GLY A 74 -7.20 8.22 -0.19
N THR A 75 -5.89 8.51 -0.28
CA THR A 75 -5.43 9.89 -0.43
C THR A 75 -4.11 10.00 -1.16
N TRP A 76 -3.84 11.20 -1.70
CA TRP A 76 -2.55 11.53 -2.26
C TRP A 76 -1.64 12.13 -1.18
N VAL A 77 -0.40 11.67 -1.13
CA VAL A 77 0.65 12.17 -0.22
C VAL A 77 1.92 12.49 -1.01
N VAL A 78 2.71 13.45 -0.55
CA VAL A 78 4.03 13.72 -1.15
C VAL A 78 4.95 12.56 -0.80
N ALA A 79 5.41 11.82 -1.82
CA ALA A 79 6.24 10.64 -1.61
C ALA A 79 7.68 10.99 -1.27
N PRO A 80 8.37 10.23 -0.41
CA PRO A 80 9.82 10.26 -0.34
C PRO A 80 10.41 9.85 -1.69
N VAL A 81 11.40 10.61 -2.16
CA VAL A 81 12.01 10.37 -3.48
C VAL A 81 12.61 8.96 -3.55
N GLY A 82 12.28 8.24 -4.61
CA GLY A 82 12.77 6.87 -4.83
C GLY A 82 12.02 5.79 -4.06
N MET A 83 11.00 6.14 -3.27
CA MET A 83 10.24 5.17 -2.49
C MET A 83 8.84 4.94 -3.04
N LEU A 84 8.34 3.74 -2.83
CA LEU A 84 7.01 3.27 -3.16
C LEU A 84 6.28 2.87 -1.87
N TRP A 85 4.97 3.09 -1.85
CA TRP A 85 4.14 2.72 -0.71
C TRP A 85 3.64 1.29 -0.83
N THR A 86 4.01 0.41 0.10
CA THR A 86 3.39 -0.91 0.30
C THR A 86 2.18 -0.72 1.23
N PRO A 87 0.94 -0.93 0.76
CA PRO A 87 -0.25 -0.80 1.60
C PRO A 87 -0.24 -1.79 2.76
N GLY A 88 -0.78 -1.38 3.91
CA GLY A 88 -1.11 -2.31 4.98
C GLY A 88 -2.28 -3.21 4.60
N TYR A 89 -2.40 -4.37 5.25
CA TYR A 89 -3.48 -5.33 4.99
C TYR A 89 -3.84 -6.15 6.22
N TRP A 90 -5.03 -6.72 6.23
CA TRP A 90 -5.47 -7.69 7.22
C TRP A 90 -5.13 -9.11 6.75
N GLY A 91 -4.41 -9.88 7.58
CA GLY A 91 -4.07 -11.28 7.34
C GLY A 91 -4.76 -12.19 8.34
N TRP A 92 -5.44 -13.24 7.86
CA TRP A 92 -6.01 -14.28 8.71
C TRP A 92 -4.96 -15.32 9.09
N GLY A 93 -4.87 -15.62 10.39
CA GLY A 93 -4.02 -16.69 10.90
C GLY A 93 -4.32 -16.97 12.37
N GLY A 94 -4.22 -18.22 12.80
CA GLY A 94 -4.39 -18.58 14.19
C GLY A 94 -5.79 -18.29 14.78
N GLY A 95 -6.84 -18.17 13.94
CA GLY A 95 -8.20 -17.90 14.40
C GLY A 95 -8.55 -16.42 14.55
N PHE A 96 -7.73 -15.50 14.04
CA PHE A 96 -7.96 -14.05 14.09
C PHE A 96 -7.37 -13.33 12.87
N TYR A 97 -7.80 -12.10 12.66
CA TYR A 97 -7.24 -11.19 11.67
C TYR A 97 -6.20 -10.29 12.33
N ALA A 98 -4.98 -10.29 11.80
CA ALA A 98 -3.89 -9.41 12.24
C ALA A 98 -3.66 -8.30 11.21
N TRP A 99 -3.48 -7.06 11.70
CA TRP A 99 -3.10 -5.94 10.86
C TRP A 99 -1.60 -5.94 10.58
N HIS A 100 -1.25 -5.94 9.31
CA HIS A 100 0.09 -5.72 8.81
C HIS A 100 0.18 -4.27 8.34
N ALA A 101 0.97 -3.46 9.03
CA ALA A 101 1.08 -2.04 8.71
C ALA A 101 1.79 -1.81 7.36
N GLY A 102 1.33 -0.80 6.62
CA GLY A 102 2.00 -0.35 5.40
C GLY A 102 3.31 0.40 5.71
N TYR A 103 4.15 0.53 4.69
CA TYR A 103 5.46 1.19 4.79
C TYR A 103 5.94 1.74 3.46
N TRP A 104 6.91 2.65 3.51
CA TRP A 104 7.63 3.14 2.34
C TRP A 104 8.93 2.34 2.16
N GLY A 105 9.19 1.90 0.94
CA GLY A 105 10.41 1.17 0.59
C GLY A 105 10.80 1.38 -0.88
N PRO A 106 12.03 1.01 -1.30
CA PRO A 106 12.46 1.12 -2.69
C PRO A 106 11.66 0.20 -3.62
N HIS A 107 11.13 -0.90 -3.10
CA HIS A 107 10.27 -1.84 -3.81
C HIS A 107 8.97 -2.10 -3.06
N ILE A 108 7.96 -2.54 -3.80
CA ILE A 108 6.68 -2.95 -3.21
C ILE A 108 6.83 -4.35 -2.62
N GLY A 109 6.51 -4.49 -1.34
CA GLY A 109 6.39 -5.76 -0.67
C GLY A 109 5.00 -6.37 -0.77
N PHE A 110 4.79 -7.50 -0.11
CA PHE A 110 3.51 -8.17 -0.07
C PHE A 110 2.47 -7.36 0.70
N TYR A 111 1.30 -7.17 0.10
CA TYR A 111 0.16 -6.47 0.71
C TYR A 111 -1.12 -7.33 0.67
N GLY A 112 -0.96 -8.62 1.00
CA GLY A 112 -2.08 -9.56 1.14
C GLY A 112 -2.67 -10.05 -0.19
N GLY A 113 -2.12 -9.70 -1.33
CA GLY A 113 -2.73 -10.01 -2.64
C GLY A 113 -4.03 -9.25 -2.90
N ILE A 114 -4.30 -8.17 -2.14
CA ILE A 114 -5.55 -7.42 -2.16
C ILE A 114 -5.56 -6.47 -3.35
N ASN A 115 -6.66 -6.45 -4.11
CA ASN A 115 -6.85 -5.48 -5.17
C ASN A 115 -7.41 -4.17 -4.59
N TYR A 116 -6.50 -3.23 -4.24
CA TYR A 116 -6.89 -1.89 -3.81
C TYR A 116 -7.27 -0.96 -4.97
N GLY A 117 -7.06 -1.40 -6.22
CA GLY A 117 -7.24 -0.56 -7.40
C GLY A 117 -6.13 0.48 -7.59
N PHE A 118 -6.29 1.36 -8.60
CA PHE A 118 -5.43 2.52 -8.84
C PHE A 118 -3.92 2.20 -8.90
N GLY A 119 -3.59 1.07 -9.52
CA GLY A 119 -2.23 0.58 -9.64
C GLY A 119 -1.86 -0.56 -8.69
N TYR A 120 -2.64 -0.84 -7.65
CA TYR A 120 -2.48 -1.97 -6.74
C TYR A 120 -3.43 -3.10 -7.12
N THR A 121 -2.96 -4.08 -7.88
CA THR A 121 -3.79 -5.14 -8.48
C THR A 121 -3.67 -6.49 -7.78
N GLY A 122 -3.08 -6.51 -6.59
CA GLY A 122 -2.82 -7.69 -5.78
C GLY A 122 -1.35 -8.10 -5.74
N VAL A 123 -0.56 -7.74 -6.75
CA VAL A 123 0.89 -8.01 -6.82
C VAL A 123 1.60 -6.77 -7.34
N GLY A 124 2.62 -6.30 -6.64
CA GLY A 124 3.43 -5.15 -7.03
C GLY A 124 2.63 -3.86 -7.21
N PHE A 125 3.17 -2.92 -8.00
CA PHE A 125 2.54 -1.64 -8.30
C PHE A 125 2.74 -1.27 -9.76
N VAL A 126 1.66 -0.90 -10.43
CA VAL A 126 1.63 -0.53 -11.86
C VAL A 126 1.11 0.89 -12.11
N GLY A 127 0.88 1.67 -11.04
CA GLY A 127 0.36 3.03 -11.11
C GLY A 127 1.40 4.08 -11.50
N GLY A 128 2.68 3.75 -11.46
CA GLY A 128 3.78 4.64 -11.82
C GLY A 128 5.14 4.08 -11.46
N GLU A 129 6.20 4.85 -11.76
CA GLU A 129 7.57 4.46 -11.47
C GLU A 129 8.49 5.68 -11.30
N TRP A 130 9.58 5.53 -10.56
CA TRP A 130 10.62 6.54 -10.43
C TRP A 130 11.61 6.47 -11.59
N ARG A 131 11.92 7.63 -12.20
CA ARG A 131 12.94 7.80 -13.24
C ARG A 131 13.72 9.08 -12.96
N GLY A 132 15.02 8.99 -12.72
CA GLY A 132 15.89 10.17 -12.52
C GLY A 132 15.40 11.11 -11.42
N GLY A 133 14.85 10.59 -10.32
CA GLY A 133 14.34 11.39 -9.20
C GLY A 133 12.96 12.01 -9.42
N ALA A 134 12.30 11.77 -10.55
CA ALA A 134 10.95 12.19 -10.83
C ALA A 134 10.01 10.97 -10.90
N PHE A 135 8.79 11.12 -10.40
CA PHE A 135 7.78 10.07 -10.49
C PHE A 135 6.97 10.21 -11.77
N TYR A 136 6.87 9.12 -12.54
CA TYR A 136 6.11 9.01 -13.79
C TYR A 136 4.85 8.18 -13.55
N TYR A 137 3.68 8.71 -13.94
CA TYR A 137 2.39 8.11 -13.67
C TYR A 137 1.87 7.31 -14.86
N ASN A 138 1.34 6.11 -14.60
CA ASN A 138 0.64 5.33 -15.60
C ASN A 138 -0.83 5.79 -15.69
N ARG A 139 -1.17 6.55 -16.72
CA ARG A 139 -2.52 7.10 -16.94
C ARG A 139 -3.61 6.05 -17.15
N TYR A 140 -3.22 4.82 -17.47
CA TYR A 140 -4.18 3.74 -17.62
C TYR A 140 -4.90 3.39 -16.32
N VAL A 141 -4.23 3.51 -15.18
CA VAL A 141 -4.75 3.13 -13.86
C VAL A 141 -4.73 4.25 -12.83
N THR A 142 -4.17 5.42 -13.18
CA THR A 142 -3.98 6.55 -12.26
C THR A 142 -4.70 7.78 -12.80
N ASN A 143 -5.50 8.43 -11.96
CA ASN A 143 -6.26 9.63 -12.34
C ASN A 143 -5.36 10.89 -12.28
N VAL A 144 -4.66 11.17 -13.39
CA VAL A 144 -3.78 12.34 -13.54
C VAL A 144 -4.23 13.23 -14.69
N SER A 145 -4.21 14.54 -14.46
CA SER A 145 -4.42 15.55 -15.50
C SER A 145 -3.08 15.96 -16.09
N VAL A 146 -2.96 15.93 -17.42
CA VAL A 146 -1.73 16.36 -18.12
C VAL A 146 -1.44 17.86 -17.99
N THR A 147 -2.43 18.65 -17.59
CA THR A 147 -2.25 20.06 -17.24
C THR A 147 -1.47 20.24 -15.94
N ASN A 148 -1.62 19.32 -14.99
CA ASN A 148 -1.00 19.40 -13.68
C ASN A 148 0.24 18.51 -13.55
N VAL A 149 0.32 17.41 -14.32
CA VAL A 149 1.37 16.41 -14.26
C VAL A 149 1.82 16.07 -15.68
N THR A 150 3.05 16.42 -16.02
CA THR A 150 3.64 16.17 -17.34
C THR A 150 4.36 14.82 -17.45
N ASN A 151 4.87 14.30 -16.31
CA ASN A 151 5.57 13.02 -16.25
C ASN A 151 4.56 11.86 -16.28
N VAL A 152 4.10 11.50 -17.46
CA VAL A 152 3.08 10.47 -17.65
C VAL A 152 3.46 9.49 -18.76
N TYR A 153 2.94 8.26 -18.64
CA TYR A 153 3.00 7.26 -19.69
C TYR A 153 1.70 6.45 -19.74
N ASN A 154 1.52 5.69 -20.81
CA ASN A 154 0.38 4.78 -20.96
C ASN A 154 0.90 3.36 -21.07
N ARG A 155 0.56 2.53 -20.09
CA ARG A 155 0.81 1.09 -20.10
C ARG A 155 -0.47 0.37 -19.74
N THR A 156 -0.97 -0.45 -20.66
CA THR A 156 -2.14 -1.30 -20.41
C THR A 156 -1.86 -2.25 -19.26
N VAL A 157 -2.82 -2.38 -18.37
CA VAL A 157 -2.75 -3.28 -17.20
C VAL A 157 -3.89 -4.27 -17.28
N VAL A 158 -3.57 -5.56 -17.20
CA VAL A 158 -4.57 -6.62 -17.06
C VAL A 158 -4.78 -6.85 -15.57
N VAL A 159 -6.00 -6.65 -15.10
CA VAL A 159 -6.38 -6.89 -13.69
C VAL A 159 -7.05 -8.27 -13.62
N ASN A 160 -6.34 -9.23 -13.06
CA ASN A 160 -6.84 -10.60 -12.90
C ASN A 160 -7.71 -10.80 -11.66
N ASN A 161 -7.61 -9.89 -10.69
CA ASN A 161 -8.36 -9.91 -9.44
C ASN A 161 -9.27 -8.69 -9.36
N THR A 162 -10.58 -8.89 -9.47
CA THR A 162 -11.60 -7.82 -9.39
C THR A 162 -12.43 -7.89 -8.11
N THR A 163 -12.02 -8.72 -7.15
CA THR A 163 -12.74 -8.86 -5.88
C THR A 163 -12.56 -7.62 -5.00
N THR A 164 -13.55 -7.35 -4.19
CA THR A 164 -13.55 -6.30 -3.15
C THR A 164 -13.13 -6.84 -1.78
N THR A 165 -12.61 -8.07 -1.74
CA THR A 165 -12.11 -8.71 -0.51
C THR A 165 -10.97 -7.87 0.09
N SER A 166 -11.07 -7.58 1.39
CA SER A 166 -10.19 -6.65 2.13
C SER A 166 -9.16 -7.36 3.02
N TYR A 167 -9.05 -8.68 2.94
CA TYR A 167 -8.14 -9.47 3.76
C TYR A 167 -7.58 -10.69 3.02
N ASN A 168 -6.43 -11.15 3.50
CA ASN A 168 -5.76 -12.36 3.01
C ASN A 168 -6.01 -13.55 3.95
N GLY A 169 -6.19 -14.74 3.39
CA GLY A 169 -6.38 -15.98 4.15
C GLY A 169 -7.80 -16.14 4.73
N GLY A 170 -8.04 -17.28 5.37
CA GLY A 170 -9.35 -17.60 5.94
C GLY A 170 -10.45 -17.85 4.92
N THR A 171 -11.68 -18.02 5.42
CA THR A 171 -12.85 -18.26 4.56
C THR A 171 -13.25 -16.96 3.85
N GLY A 172 -13.28 -16.97 2.52
CA GLY A 172 -13.64 -15.81 1.70
C GLY A 172 -12.52 -14.78 1.51
N GLY A 173 -11.35 -14.96 2.14
CA GLY A 173 -10.17 -14.11 1.96
C GLY A 173 -9.41 -14.41 0.67
N VAL A 174 -8.54 -13.48 0.29
CA VAL A 174 -7.61 -13.68 -0.82
C VAL A 174 -6.59 -14.75 -0.43
N THR A 175 -6.31 -15.71 -1.32
CA THR A 175 -5.40 -16.83 -1.05
C THR A 175 -3.98 -16.59 -1.59
N ALA A 176 -3.62 -15.35 -1.93
CA ALA A 176 -2.30 -15.00 -2.44
C ALA A 176 -1.19 -15.26 -1.41
N ARG A 177 -0.02 -15.62 -1.92
CA ARG A 177 1.23 -15.71 -1.16
C ARG A 177 2.22 -14.69 -1.73
N PRO A 178 3.19 -14.20 -0.92
CA PRO A 178 4.20 -13.31 -1.44
C PRO A 178 5.00 -13.98 -2.57
N THR A 179 5.35 -13.19 -3.57
CA THR A 179 6.31 -13.57 -4.60
C THR A 179 7.74 -13.46 -4.05
N PRO A 180 8.74 -14.10 -4.67
CA PRO A 180 10.14 -13.95 -4.25
C PRO A 180 10.62 -12.50 -4.23
N GLN A 181 10.11 -11.65 -5.12
CA GLN A 181 10.43 -10.22 -5.16
C GLN A 181 9.82 -9.48 -3.98
N GLU A 182 8.57 -9.78 -3.62
CA GLU A 182 7.90 -9.19 -2.45
C GLU A 182 8.52 -9.66 -1.13
N GLU A 183 9.00 -10.93 -1.09
CA GLU A 183 9.77 -11.44 0.05
C GLU A 183 11.11 -10.72 0.18
N ALA A 184 11.83 -10.49 -0.94
CA ALA A 184 13.07 -9.73 -0.93
C ALA A 184 12.84 -8.29 -0.45
N ALA A 185 11.79 -7.64 -0.96
CA ALA A 185 11.41 -6.29 -0.54
C ALA A 185 11.13 -6.20 0.96
N ALA A 186 10.57 -7.26 1.58
CA ALA A 186 10.32 -7.30 3.02
C ALA A 186 11.58 -7.23 3.89
N HIS A 187 12.76 -7.50 3.33
CA HIS A 187 14.06 -7.44 4.03
C HIS A 187 14.83 -6.13 3.78
N GLU A 188 14.31 -5.24 2.94
CA GLU A 188 14.92 -3.94 2.65
C GLU A 188 14.74 -2.94 3.80
N GLN A 189 15.38 -1.77 3.69
CA GLN A 189 15.14 -0.68 4.62
C GLN A 189 13.80 -0.02 4.35
N HIS A 190 12.99 0.10 5.39
CA HIS A 190 11.66 0.68 5.32
C HIS A 190 11.56 1.98 6.12
N GLN A 191 10.73 2.89 5.63
CA GLN A 191 10.29 4.05 6.40
C GLN A 191 8.83 3.86 6.84
N ALA A 192 8.54 4.27 8.06
CA ALA A 192 7.18 4.30 8.59
C ALA A 192 6.26 5.21 7.75
N PRO A 193 4.93 5.10 7.92
CA PRO A 193 4.00 6.07 7.38
C PRO A 193 4.41 7.50 7.71
N LEU A 194 4.23 8.42 6.76
CA LEU A 194 4.52 9.83 6.95
C LEU A 194 3.55 10.46 7.97
N ALA A 195 3.95 11.55 8.60
CA ALA A 195 3.08 12.29 9.52
C ALA A 195 1.72 12.62 8.89
N ALA A 196 1.70 13.05 7.62
CA ALA A 196 0.46 13.31 6.90
C ALA A 196 -0.47 12.08 6.78
N GLN A 197 0.10 10.87 6.67
CA GLN A 197 -0.68 9.62 6.64
C GLN A 197 -1.24 9.27 8.02
N THR A 198 -0.43 9.40 9.08
CA THR A 198 -0.86 9.10 10.45
C THR A 198 -1.88 10.12 10.96
N GLU A 199 -1.75 11.40 10.63
CA GLU A 199 -2.73 12.44 10.93
C GLU A 199 -4.04 12.21 10.17
N HIS A 200 -3.96 11.80 8.90
CA HIS A 200 -5.12 11.44 8.09
C HIS A 200 -5.89 10.23 8.68
N GLU A 201 -5.18 9.18 9.07
CA GLU A 201 -5.76 8.01 9.75
C GLU A 201 -6.40 8.42 11.08
N HIS A 202 -5.69 9.22 11.89
CA HIS A 202 -6.23 9.73 13.16
C HIS A 202 -7.52 10.53 12.95
N ALA A 203 -7.54 11.47 12.00
CA ALA A 203 -8.74 12.24 11.69
C ALA A 203 -9.89 11.35 11.19
N ALA A 204 -9.58 10.30 10.39
CA ALA A 204 -10.57 9.33 9.95
C ALA A 204 -11.18 8.55 11.13
N SER A 205 -10.37 8.16 12.11
CA SER A 205 -10.81 7.41 13.30
C SER A 205 -11.72 8.21 14.25
N GLN A 206 -11.69 9.55 14.17
CA GLN A 206 -12.54 10.44 14.98
C GLN A 206 -13.90 10.71 14.33
N ASN A 207 -14.06 10.42 13.04
CA ASN A 207 -15.31 10.68 12.32
C ASN A 207 -16.25 9.47 12.38
N ARG A 208 -17.37 9.59 13.09
CA ARG A 208 -18.38 8.53 13.22
C ARG A 208 -18.89 8.00 11.88
N GLN A 209 -19.01 8.84 10.86
CA GLN A 209 -19.47 8.43 9.53
C GLN A 209 -18.52 7.46 8.82
N ASN A 210 -17.28 7.37 9.30
CA ASN A 210 -16.31 6.42 8.75
C ASN A 210 -16.45 5.01 9.34
N PHE A 211 -17.14 4.84 10.48
CA PHE A 211 -17.33 3.53 11.08
C PHE A 211 -18.25 2.66 10.25
N ALA A 212 -17.89 1.38 10.12
CA ALA A 212 -18.64 0.41 9.34
C ALA A 212 -20.06 0.18 9.90
N SER A 213 -20.23 0.31 11.21
CA SER A 213 -21.53 0.29 11.88
C SER A 213 -22.48 1.41 11.44
N GLU A 214 -21.95 2.54 11.01
CA GLU A 214 -22.71 3.70 10.57
C GLU A 214 -22.90 3.74 9.04
N ASN A 215 -21.83 3.44 8.29
CA ASN A 215 -21.82 3.57 6.83
C ASN A 215 -22.14 2.28 6.07
N HIS A 216 -22.23 1.14 6.79
CA HIS A 216 -22.53 -0.18 6.20
C HIS A 216 -21.65 -0.54 4.99
N GLY A 217 -20.35 -0.22 5.07
CA GLY A 217 -19.38 -0.46 4.01
C GLY A 217 -19.39 0.58 2.89
N ARG A 218 -20.20 1.66 2.98
CA ARG A 218 -20.30 2.74 2.00
C ARG A 218 -19.98 4.10 2.63
N PRO A 219 -18.70 4.41 2.90
CA PRO A 219 -18.33 5.67 3.53
C PRO A 219 -18.69 6.88 2.67
N ALA A 220 -19.17 7.95 3.33
CA ALA A 220 -19.48 9.22 2.66
C ALA A 220 -18.23 9.89 2.08
N ILE A 221 -17.07 9.61 2.69
CA ILE A 221 -15.76 10.03 2.19
C ILE A 221 -14.92 8.76 2.01
N ALA A 222 -14.83 8.28 0.77
CA ALA A 222 -14.05 7.09 0.43
C ALA A 222 -12.62 7.44 0.00
N ALA A 223 -12.43 8.66 -0.51
CA ALA A 223 -11.11 9.15 -0.90
C ALA A 223 -11.05 10.69 -0.81
N THR A 224 -9.83 11.22 -0.67
CA THR A 224 -9.54 12.66 -0.64
C THR A 224 -8.40 13.01 -1.59
N ALA A 225 -8.40 14.23 -2.13
CA ALA A 225 -7.32 14.70 -2.98
C ALA A 225 -6.03 15.02 -2.21
N ARG A 226 -6.13 15.28 -0.91
CA ARG A 226 -4.99 15.53 -0.02
C ARG A 226 -5.25 14.90 1.34
N ALA A 227 -4.20 14.41 1.99
CA ALA A 227 -4.29 13.90 3.35
C ALA A 227 -4.81 15.00 4.31
N GLY A 228 -5.71 14.60 5.22
CA GLY A 228 -6.34 15.51 6.18
C GLY A 228 -7.49 16.37 5.63
N ASP A 229 -7.73 16.40 4.31
CA ASP A 229 -8.81 17.19 3.71
C ASP A 229 -10.09 16.34 3.61
N PHE A 230 -10.85 16.30 4.69
CA PHE A 230 -12.14 15.60 4.79
C PHE A 230 -13.33 16.49 4.41
N SER A 231 -13.10 17.73 4.04
CA SER A 231 -14.13 18.70 3.73
C SER A 231 -14.08 19.14 2.27
N GLY A 232 -15.23 19.57 1.74
CA GLY A 232 -15.32 20.26 0.48
C GLY A 232 -15.22 19.41 -0.78
N HIS A 233 -14.82 20.05 -1.87
CA HIS A 233 -14.84 19.49 -3.24
C HIS A 233 -13.77 18.43 -3.51
N SER A 234 -12.85 18.19 -2.57
CA SER A 234 -11.79 17.20 -2.70
C SER A 234 -12.19 15.80 -2.20
N ALA A 235 -13.28 15.71 -1.44
CA ALA A 235 -13.80 14.47 -0.88
C ALA A 235 -14.64 13.71 -1.94
N VAL A 236 -14.33 12.43 -2.11
CA VAL A 236 -15.03 11.55 -3.05
C VAL A 236 -15.78 10.48 -2.25
N PRO A 237 -17.11 10.37 -2.40
CA PRO A 237 -17.90 9.34 -1.73
C PRO A 237 -17.69 7.96 -2.36
N ALA A 238 -17.98 6.92 -1.61
CA ALA A 238 -18.12 5.58 -2.16
C ALA A 238 -19.34 5.53 -3.09
N ARG A 239 -19.15 4.96 -4.28
CA ARG A 239 -20.23 4.69 -5.25
C ARG A 239 -21.13 3.56 -4.76
N SER A 240 -20.52 2.53 -4.18
CA SER A 240 -21.21 1.41 -3.55
C SER A 240 -20.34 0.80 -2.45
N ALA A 241 -20.95 0.07 -1.53
CA ALA A 241 -20.27 -0.91 -0.70
C ALA A 241 -19.67 -2.00 -1.61
N GLY A 242 -18.57 -2.58 -1.22
CA GLY A 242 -17.93 -3.67 -1.97
C GLY A 242 -18.66 -5.01 -1.85
N GLY A 243 -19.61 -5.11 -0.95
CA GLY A 243 -20.44 -6.27 -0.66
C GLY A 243 -21.44 -5.95 0.45
N GLU A 244 -22.18 -6.94 0.87
CA GLU A 244 -23.10 -6.81 1.99
C GLU A 244 -22.34 -6.63 3.31
N TYR A 245 -22.78 -5.68 4.13
CA TYR A 245 -22.24 -5.47 5.46
C TYR A 245 -23.04 -6.29 6.48
N HIS A 246 -22.34 -7.16 7.18
CA HIS A 246 -22.88 -7.89 8.31
C HIS A 246 -22.29 -7.35 9.60
N ALA A 247 -23.16 -6.82 10.48
CA ALA A 247 -22.73 -6.37 11.79
C ALA A 247 -22.13 -7.56 12.57
N PRO A 248 -20.95 -7.41 13.19
CA PRO A 248 -20.38 -8.46 14.02
C PRO A 248 -21.32 -8.85 15.17
N ALA A 249 -21.37 -10.15 15.49
CA ALA A 249 -22.17 -10.66 16.62
C ALA A 249 -21.55 -10.30 17.99
N MET A 250 -20.30 -9.87 18.04
CA MET A 250 -19.58 -9.49 19.25
C MET A 250 -19.22 -8.01 19.25
N SER A 251 -19.12 -7.43 20.45
CA SER A 251 -18.67 -6.04 20.59
C SER A 251 -17.21 -5.87 20.13
N PRO A 252 -16.79 -4.65 19.75
CA PRO A 252 -15.39 -4.40 19.34
C PRO A 252 -14.37 -4.79 20.41
N LYS A 253 -14.65 -4.53 21.69
CA LYS A 253 -13.77 -4.91 22.81
C LYS A 253 -13.61 -6.43 22.92
N GLU A 254 -14.69 -7.19 22.77
CA GLU A 254 -14.65 -8.66 22.79
C GLU A 254 -13.94 -9.23 21.55
N ALA A 255 -14.06 -8.54 20.40
CA ALA A 255 -13.38 -8.92 19.18
C ALA A 255 -11.86 -8.74 19.29
N ARG A 256 -11.37 -7.81 20.09
CA ARG A 256 -9.95 -7.56 20.28
C ARG A 256 -9.25 -8.79 20.87
N VAL A 257 -8.17 -9.21 20.24
CA VAL A 257 -7.28 -10.25 20.76
C VAL A 257 -6.13 -9.56 21.48
N ASN A 258 -6.08 -9.70 22.80
CA ASN A 258 -4.93 -9.25 23.58
C ASN A 258 -3.77 -10.22 23.27
N SER A 259 -2.90 -9.83 22.35
CA SER A 259 -1.65 -10.57 22.14
C SER A 259 -0.73 -10.32 23.32
N THR A 260 -0.84 -11.15 24.34
CA THR A 260 0.31 -11.39 25.22
C THR A 260 1.42 -11.94 24.32
N PRO A 261 2.68 -11.46 24.40
CA PRO A 261 3.75 -12.00 23.57
C PRO A 261 3.81 -13.51 23.81
N ALA A 262 3.43 -14.28 22.78
CA ALA A 262 3.45 -15.72 22.87
C ALA A 262 4.88 -16.16 23.13
N ASN A 263 5.04 -16.81 24.28
CA ASN A 263 6.22 -17.55 24.68
C ASN A 263 6.62 -18.49 23.52
N LYS A 264 7.92 -18.52 23.21
CA LYS A 264 8.50 -19.30 22.13
C LYS A 264 8.13 -20.78 22.25
N GLY A 265 7.09 -21.19 21.55
CA GLY A 265 6.72 -22.58 21.36
C GLY A 265 6.71 -22.88 19.86
N ASN A 266 7.51 -23.84 19.45
CA ASN A 266 7.61 -24.39 18.11
C ASN A 266 6.23 -24.53 17.46
N SER A 267 5.99 -23.76 16.40
CA SER A 267 4.97 -24.08 15.41
C SER A 267 5.59 -23.92 14.01
N GLU A 268 5.84 -25.03 13.39
CA GLU A 268 6.20 -25.11 11.98
C GLU A 268 5.08 -24.49 11.12
N GLY A 269 5.42 -23.57 10.23
CA GLY A 269 4.54 -23.13 9.16
C GLY A 269 3.76 -21.84 9.35
N GLY A 270 4.01 -21.01 10.36
CA GLY A 270 3.35 -19.71 10.59
C GLY A 270 4.23 -18.53 10.20
N PHE A 271 3.66 -17.61 9.44
CA PHE A 271 4.20 -16.29 9.12
C PHE A 271 4.75 -15.60 10.38
N ARG A 272 6.04 -15.24 10.38
CA ARG A 272 6.67 -14.52 11.50
C ARG A 272 6.35 -13.02 11.39
N PRO A 273 5.85 -12.36 12.46
CA PRO A 273 5.77 -10.90 12.49
C PRO A 273 7.17 -10.31 12.35
N PHE A 274 7.26 -9.21 11.61
CA PHE A 274 8.49 -8.48 11.33
C PHE A 274 9.14 -8.01 12.64
N THR A 275 10.24 -8.62 13.06
CA THR A 275 11.12 -8.10 14.10
C THR A 275 12.33 -7.46 13.43
N LYS A 276 12.49 -6.15 13.65
CA LYS A 276 13.66 -5.38 13.24
C LYS A 276 14.94 -6.10 13.67
N PRO A 277 15.98 -6.22 12.82
CA PRO A 277 17.28 -6.74 13.23
C PRO A 277 17.84 -5.85 14.34
N ASN A 278 18.10 -6.46 15.48
CA ASN A 278 18.72 -5.80 16.63
C ASN A 278 20.20 -5.60 16.30
N SER A 279 20.62 -4.37 16.01
CA SER A 279 22.03 -4.01 15.88
C SER A 279 22.66 -3.92 17.28
N THR A 280 23.01 -5.05 17.86
CA THR A 280 23.92 -5.08 19.00
C THR A 280 25.31 -5.40 18.49
N ASN A 281 26.10 -4.36 18.25
CA ASN A 281 27.54 -4.43 18.35
C ASN A 281 27.90 -4.66 19.81
N SER A 282 28.13 -5.90 20.19
CA SER A 282 28.79 -6.24 21.44
C SER A 282 30.19 -6.72 21.12
N ALA A 283 31.15 -5.89 21.45
CA ALA A 283 32.54 -6.25 21.48
C ALA A 283 32.77 -7.45 22.45
N PRO A 284 33.71 -8.36 22.17
CA PRO A 284 33.97 -9.50 23.03
C PRO A 284 34.71 -9.02 24.31
N ASN A 285 34.05 -9.16 25.45
CA ASN A 285 34.66 -8.96 26.75
C ASN A 285 35.42 -10.24 27.13
N ASN A 286 36.74 -10.12 27.13
CA ASN A 286 37.71 -11.15 27.55
C ASN A 286 37.69 -11.20 29.06
N SER A 287 37.12 -12.22 29.66
CA SER A 287 37.31 -12.54 31.07
C SER A 287 37.73 -14.00 31.20
N GLN A 288 38.99 -14.13 31.51
CA GLN A 288 39.63 -15.36 31.93
C GLN A 288 38.90 -15.98 33.12
N ASN A 289 38.61 -17.27 33.08
CA ASN A 289 38.62 -18.06 34.32
C ASN A 289 39.25 -19.44 34.04
N ARG A 290 40.27 -19.72 34.87
CA ARG A 290 41.03 -20.95 34.95
C ARG A 290 40.19 -22.04 35.61
N GLY A 291 40.39 -23.26 35.17
CA GLY A 291 40.10 -24.41 36.04
C GLY A 291 39.91 -25.74 35.29
N SER A 292 41.02 -26.43 35.20
CA SER A 292 41.29 -27.84 35.52
C SER A 292 40.64 -28.99 34.71
N ALA A 293 41.52 -29.67 34.00
CA ALA A 293 41.77 -31.13 33.96
C ALA A 293 40.73 -32.12 33.43
N GLY A 294 41.18 -32.88 32.46
CA GLY A 294 40.75 -34.27 32.38
C GLY A 294 40.55 -34.86 30.99
N ASN A 295 41.64 -35.37 30.44
CA ASN A 295 41.77 -36.69 29.83
C ASN A 295 41.20 -37.00 28.41
N GLN A 296 42.11 -37.15 27.49
CA GLN A 296 42.33 -38.23 26.52
C GLN A 296 41.12 -38.85 25.78
N ASN A 297 41.04 -38.83 24.47
CA ASN A 297 41.55 -39.95 23.64
C ASN A 297 41.54 -39.63 22.13
N ARG A 298 42.50 -40.27 21.49
CA ARG A 298 42.89 -40.33 20.09
C ARG A 298 41.78 -40.64 19.10
N GLY A 299 41.97 -40.12 17.89
CA GLY A 299 41.36 -40.70 16.67
C GLY A 299 41.72 -39.89 15.46
N SER A 300 42.75 -40.30 14.74
CA SER A 300 43.19 -39.93 13.40
C SER A 300 42.04 -39.99 12.37
N SER A 301 41.96 -39.07 11.40
CA SER A 301 42.25 -39.38 10.01
C SER A 301 41.58 -38.40 9.05
N ALA A 302 42.45 -37.91 8.18
CA ALA A 302 42.26 -37.71 6.74
C ALA A 302 41.36 -36.59 6.25
N ASN A 303 42.05 -35.56 5.84
CA ASN A 303 41.68 -34.59 4.82
C ASN A 303 41.78 -35.27 3.41
N PRO A 304 40.88 -35.06 2.52
CA PRO A 304 41.20 -35.12 1.10
C PRO A 304 41.09 -33.72 0.48
N SER A 305 42.25 -33.29 -0.01
CA SER A 305 42.44 -32.24 -0.99
C SER A 305 41.60 -32.45 -2.23
N TYR A 306 40.86 -31.40 -2.65
CA TYR A 306 40.33 -31.37 -4.01
C TYR A 306 41.16 -30.49 -4.89
N GLN A 307 41.68 -31.11 -5.95
CA GLN A 307 42.44 -30.54 -7.03
C GLN A 307 41.57 -29.59 -7.88
N GLU A 308 42.19 -28.47 -8.25
CA GLU A 308 41.79 -27.61 -9.36
C GLU A 308 41.84 -28.39 -10.68
N HIS A 309 40.72 -28.44 -11.37
CA HIS A 309 40.69 -28.67 -12.81
C HIS A 309 40.15 -27.45 -13.51
N GLY A 310 41.08 -26.74 -14.14
CA GLY A 310 40.75 -25.71 -15.11
C GLY A 310 40.02 -26.31 -16.31
N ASN A 311 38.92 -25.68 -16.68
CA ASN A 311 38.38 -25.85 -18.01
C ASN A 311 38.04 -24.50 -18.62
N SER A 312 38.80 -24.19 -19.60
CA SER A 312 38.66 -23.09 -20.58
C SER A 312 37.39 -23.31 -21.40
N GLY A 313 36.35 -22.60 -21.19
CA GLY A 313 35.11 -22.63 -21.99
C GLY A 313 34.66 -21.23 -22.38
N LYS A 314 34.82 -20.93 -23.64
CA LYS A 314 34.60 -19.67 -24.36
C LYS A 314 33.19 -19.08 -24.09
N ASN A 315 33.19 -17.81 -23.72
CA ASN A 315 32.01 -16.92 -23.73
C ASN A 315 31.54 -16.71 -25.19
N PRO A 316 30.26 -16.84 -25.51
CA PRO A 316 29.75 -16.31 -26.78
C PRO A 316 29.39 -14.85 -26.59
N THR A 317 30.11 -14.00 -27.27
CA THR A 317 29.81 -12.59 -27.50
C THR A 317 28.53 -12.46 -28.31
N TYR A 318 27.55 -11.80 -27.78
CA TYR A 318 26.36 -11.38 -28.51
C TYR A 318 26.64 -10.07 -29.22
N GLU A 319 26.73 -10.11 -30.52
CA GLU A 319 26.85 -8.96 -31.42
C GLU A 319 25.43 -8.57 -31.86
N PRO A 320 25.06 -7.27 -31.83
CA PRO A 320 23.74 -6.81 -32.32
C PRO A 320 23.75 -6.70 -33.83
N GLN A 321 23.01 -7.56 -34.51
CA GLN A 321 22.75 -7.38 -35.94
C GLN A 321 21.73 -6.28 -36.19
N ASN A 322 22.22 -5.15 -36.63
CA ASN A 322 21.48 -4.07 -37.26
C ASN A 322 21.47 -4.34 -38.78
N LYS A 323 20.36 -4.78 -39.32
CA LYS A 323 20.11 -4.65 -40.78
C LYS A 323 18.68 -4.20 -41.03
N ALA A 324 18.60 -2.94 -41.38
CA ALA A 324 17.46 -2.35 -42.04
C ALA A 324 17.23 -2.99 -43.41
N SER A 325 16.00 -3.35 -43.68
CA SER A 325 15.50 -3.45 -45.05
C SER A 325 14.05 -2.99 -45.08
N ARG A 326 13.91 -1.84 -45.71
CA ARG A 326 12.65 -1.24 -46.16
C ARG A 326 12.18 -1.98 -47.44
N PRO A 327 10.93 -2.33 -47.58
CA PRO A 327 10.29 -2.35 -48.88
C PRO A 327 9.32 -1.18 -49.01
N SER A 328 9.62 -0.38 -50.00
CA SER A 328 8.70 0.55 -50.67
C SER A 328 7.78 -0.26 -51.57
N SER A 329 6.47 -0.08 -51.43
CA SER A 329 5.53 -0.20 -52.56
C SER A 329 4.17 0.39 -52.15
N ASN A 330 3.83 1.53 -52.69
CA ASN A 330 2.47 2.04 -52.79
C ASN A 330 1.63 1.18 -53.72
N PRO A 331 0.38 0.82 -53.39
CA PRO A 331 -0.61 0.47 -54.36
C PRO A 331 -1.47 1.70 -54.75
N PRO A 332 -2.08 1.68 -55.95
CA PRO A 332 -2.68 2.85 -56.59
C PRO A 332 -4.03 3.22 -55.99
N ARG A 333 -4.34 4.52 -56.10
CA ARG A 333 -5.67 5.08 -55.84
C ARG A 333 -6.68 4.52 -56.83
N GLU A 334 -7.73 3.92 -56.31
CA GLU A 334 -8.98 3.74 -57.08
C GLU A 334 -10.06 4.64 -56.48
N ASN A 335 -10.55 5.49 -57.33
CA ASN A 335 -11.52 6.54 -57.09
C ASN A 335 -12.91 5.96 -57.40
N THR A 336 -13.71 5.62 -56.39
CA THR A 336 -15.14 5.37 -56.57
C THR A 336 -15.94 6.16 -55.56
N SER A 337 -16.49 7.23 -56.07
CA SER A 337 -17.56 8.04 -55.49
C SER A 337 -18.81 7.19 -55.22
N ARG A 338 -19.28 7.19 -53.97
CA ARG A 338 -20.60 6.68 -53.60
C ARG A 338 -21.36 7.77 -52.82
N PRO A 339 -22.66 7.99 -53.13
CA PRO A 339 -23.40 9.15 -52.64
C PRO A 339 -23.82 9.03 -51.20
N ALA A 340 -23.89 10.17 -50.51
CA ALA A 340 -24.34 10.36 -49.15
C ALA A 340 -25.79 9.89 -48.96
N GLN A 341 -26.05 8.97 -48.06
CA GLN A 341 -27.38 8.68 -47.53
C GLN A 341 -27.71 9.67 -46.43
N GLN A 342 -28.77 10.44 -46.66
CA GLN A 342 -29.42 11.30 -45.69
C GLN A 342 -30.07 10.44 -44.60
N HIS A 343 -29.60 10.58 -43.36
CA HIS A 343 -30.33 10.09 -42.20
C HIS A 343 -31.51 10.99 -41.90
N LYS A 344 -32.72 10.44 -42.10
CA LYS A 344 -33.98 11.03 -41.67
C LYS A 344 -34.00 11.04 -40.13
N SER A 345 -34.16 12.22 -39.54
CA SER A 345 -34.40 12.44 -38.13
C SER A 345 -35.74 11.87 -37.70
N SER A 346 -35.77 11.09 -36.64
CA SER A 346 -36.98 10.57 -35.98
C SER A 346 -37.71 11.71 -35.27
N PRO A 347 -39.05 11.69 -35.23
CA PRO A 347 -39.83 12.72 -34.53
C PRO A 347 -39.76 12.57 -33.00
N PRO A 348 -39.92 13.67 -32.22
CA PRO A 348 -39.90 13.64 -30.76
C PRO A 348 -41.16 12.98 -30.17
N PRO A 349 -41.09 12.39 -28.94
CA PRO A 349 -42.22 11.75 -28.31
C PRO A 349 -43.28 12.77 -27.86
N PRO A 350 -44.56 12.36 -27.73
CA PRO A 350 -45.65 13.24 -27.40
C PRO A 350 -45.61 13.72 -25.94
N GLN A 351 -45.81 15.03 -25.79
CA GLN A 351 -45.95 15.66 -24.46
C GLN A 351 -47.28 15.28 -23.82
N HIS A 352 -47.25 14.69 -22.62
CA HIS A 352 -48.40 14.53 -21.77
C HIS A 352 -48.90 15.89 -21.28
N LYS A 353 -50.14 16.26 -21.64
CA LYS A 353 -50.87 17.40 -21.10
C LYS A 353 -51.18 17.12 -19.62
N GLN A 354 -50.66 17.97 -18.73
CA GLN A 354 -51.06 18.01 -17.34
C GLN A 354 -52.47 18.61 -17.27
N SER A 355 -53.43 17.87 -16.72
CA SER A 355 -54.77 18.31 -16.38
C SER A 355 -54.70 19.15 -15.06
N ALA A 356 -55.31 20.33 -15.10
CA ALA A 356 -55.46 21.24 -13.96
C ALA A 356 -56.35 20.67 -12.85
N PRO A 357 -56.08 21.01 -11.58
CA PRO A 357 -56.93 20.57 -10.46
C PRO A 357 -58.26 21.31 -10.41
N LYS A 358 -59.37 20.56 -10.22
CA LYS A 358 -60.72 21.07 -9.93
C LYS A 358 -60.75 21.70 -8.56
N GLN A 359 -61.20 22.96 -8.48
CA GLN A 359 -61.62 23.61 -7.24
C GLN A 359 -62.95 23.03 -6.78
N GLU A 360 -62.98 22.44 -5.58
CA GLU A 360 -64.25 22.13 -4.86
C GLU A 360 -64.66 23.35 -4.03
N HIS A 361 -65.86 23.87 -4.37
CA HIS A 361 -66.56 24.84 -3.57
C HIS A 361 -67.16 24.14 -2.34
N HIS A 362 -66.71 24.43 -1.15
CA HIS A 362 -67.45 24.12 0.10
C HIS A 362 -68.40 25.28 0.40
N LYS A 363 -69.71 24.97 0.23
CA LYS A 363 -70.83 25.77 0.80
C LYS A 363 -71.02 25.35 2.25
N GLY A 364 -71.11 26.34 3.14
CA GLY A 364 -71.32 26.15 4.52
C GLY A 364 -72.74 25.74 4.94
N ARG A 365 -72.76 25.16 6.09
CA ARG A 365 -73.81 25.39 7.12
C ARG A 365 -73.18 25.07 8.47
#